data_e1c4ba7f9ac64fc61a1a9b9ac708311d
#
_entry.id   e1c4ba7f9ac64fc61a1a9b9ac708311d
#
_cell.length_a   1.000
_cell.length_b   1.000
_cell.length_c   1.000
_cell.angle_alpha   90.00
_cell.angle_beta   90.00
_cell.angle_gamma   90.00
#
_symmetry.space_group_name_H-M   'P 1'
#
loop_
_entity.id
_entity.type
_entity.pdbx_description
1 polymer ?
#
loop_
_entity_poly.entity_id
_entity_poly.type
_entity_poly.pdbx_seq_one_letter_code
_entity_poly.pdbx_strand_id
1 'polypeptide(L)'
;LPDRYIEGECPICHAQGARGDQCDNCGNELDPDELINPVSKINGETPIFEETEHYFLDLPALAEANLAWLKTRKGWRPNVLNFSIGLFKEVKPRAITRDIDWGIPVPVPGWIDNPNKRLYVWFDAVIGYLSASIEWARRSGDPEAWRAWWNDPATPGYYFMGKDNITFHSQIWPSEMLAYNGEGSKGGEPGELG
;
A
#
# COMPACT_ATOMS: atom_id res chain seq x y z
N LEU A 1 -15.84 -11.73 1.33
CA LEU A 1 -16.07 -10.39 0.75
C LEU A 1 -14.80 -9.60 0.84
N PRO A 2 -14.43 -8.79 -0.17
CA PRO A 2 -13.36 -7.81 -0.05
C PRO A 2 -13.65 -6.79 1.05
N ASP A 3 -12.63 -6.36 1.77
CA ASP A 3 -12.69 -5.49 2.95
C ASP A 3 -13.55 -4.22 2.73
N ARG A 4 -13.46 -3.61 1.53
CA ARG A 4 -14.23 -2.42 1.14
C ARG A 4 -15.75 -2.62 1.04
N TYR A 5 -16.21 -3.86 1.03
CA TYR A 5 -17.65 -4.18 1.06
C TYR A 5 -18.18 -4.41 2.48
N ILE A 6 -17.32 -4.26 3.47
CA ILE A 6 -17.70 -4.18 4.88
C ILE A 6 -17.65 -2.72 5.29
N GLU A 7 -18.68 -2.23 5.94
CA GLU A 7 -18.73 -0.89 6.52
C GLU A 7 -19.28 -0.91 7.93
N GLY A 8 -18.89 0.09 8.72
CA GLY A 8 -19.34 0.22 10.10
C GLY A 8 -18.92 1.58 10.67
N GLU A 9 -18.96 1.70 11.99
CA GLU A 9 -18.43 2.86 12.68
C GLU A 9 -16.92 2.71 12.88
N CYS A 10 -16.15 3.76 12.59
CA CYS A 10 -14.71 3.79 12.81
C CYS A 10 -14.38 3.71 14.31
N PRO A 11 -13.54 2.77 14.77
CA PRO A 11 -13.17 2.67 16.18
C PRO A 11 -12.31 3.86 16.68
N ILE A 12 -11.70 4.63 15.75
CA ILE A 12 -10.77 5.71 16.09
C ILE A 12 -11.47 7.07 16.17
N CYS A 13 -12.30 7.41 15.17
CA CYS A 13 -12.93 8.74 15.09
C CYS A 13 -14.46 8.70 15.15
N HIS A 14 -15.05 7.53 15.33
CA HIS A 14 -16.49 7.30 15.43
C HIS A 14 -17.32 7.79 14.22
N ALA A 15 -16.67 7.99 13.07
CA ALA A 15 -17.39 8.30 11.82
C ALA A 15 -18.17 7.07 11.36
N GLN A 16 -19.42 7.29 10.94
CA GLN A 16 -20.26 6.25 10.36
C GLN A 16 -19.85 5.99 8.90
N GLY A 17 -20.02 4.73 8.45
CA GLY A 17 -19.70 4.33 7.09
C GLY A 17 -18.19 4.20 6.81
N ALA A 18 -17.37 4.00 7.84
CA ALA A 18 -15.97 3.64 7.67
C ALA A 18 -15.88 2.27 6.99
N ARG A 19 -14.97 2.14 6.02
CA ARG A 19 -14.75 0.89 5.28
C ARG A 19 -13.78 -0.02 6.04
N GLY A 20 -13.86 -1.31 5.77
CA GLY A 20 -13.02 -2.30 6.41
C GLY A 20 -11.53 -2.25 6.04
N ASP A 21 -11.13 -1.41 5.08
CA ASP A 21 -9.74 -1.19 4.68
C ASP A 21 -9.20 0.18 5.13
N GLN A 22 -10.08 1.18 5.28
CA GLN A 22 -9.68 2.55 5.63
C GLN A 22 -10.88 3.41 6.02
N CYS A 23 -10.68 4.33 6.95
CA CYS A 23 -11.66 5.37 7.27
C CYS A 23 -11.46 6.61 6.41
N ASP A 24 -12.43 6.96 5.58
CA ASP A 24 -12.37 8.16 4.72
C ASP A 24 -12.35 9.47 5.51
N ASN A 25 -12.85 9.48 6.75
CA ASN A 25 -12.89 10.68 7.59
C ASN A 25 -11.53 10.98 8.24
N CYS A 26 -10.90 10.00 8.91
CA CYS A 26 -9.63 10.21 9.60
C CYS A 26 -8.41 9.74 8.79
N GLY A 27 -8.61 8.93 7.75
CA GLY A 27 -7.55 8.42 6.88
C GLY A 27 -6.75 7.27 7.47
N ASN A 28 -7.12 6.77 8.65
CA ASN A 28 -6.45 5.62 9.25
C ASN A 28 -6.83 4.33 8.54
N GLU A 29 -5.87 3.42 8.45
CA GLU A 29 -6.10 2.04 8.02
C GLU A 29 -6.91 1.31 9.09
N LEU A 30 -7.76 0.41 8.64
CA LEU A 30 -8.63 -0.41 9.49
C LEU A 30 -8.60 -1.84 8.99
N ASP A 31 -8.80 -2.77 9.91
CA ASP A 31 -9.16 -4.14 9.57
C ASP A 31 -10.69 -4.31 9.74
N PRO A 32 -11.35 -5.13 8.91
CA PRO A 32 -12.82 -5.26 8.95
C PRO A 32 -13.40 -5.68 10.30
N ASP A 33 -12.65 -6.45 11.10
CA ASP A 33 -13.02 -6.91 12.42
C ASP A 33 -12.85 -5.84 13.52
N GLU A 34 -12.12 -4.77 13.23
CA GLU A 34 -11.98 -3.61 14.13
C GLU A 34 -13.20 -2.67 14.07
N LEU A 35 -14.01 -2.75 13.00
CA LEU A 35 -15.19 -1.89 12.85
C LEU A 35 -16.22 -2.15 13.94
N ILE A 36 -16.82 -1.07 14.46
CA ILE A 36 -17.96 -1.15 15.38
C ILE A 36 -19.22 -1.39 14.55
N ASN A 37 -19.99 -2.44 14.89
CA ASN A 37 -21.19 -2.86 14.19
C ASN A 37 -20.99 -3.05 12.67
N PRO A 38 -20.06 -3.93 12.24
CA PRO A 38 -19.80 -4.13 10.82
C PRO A 38 -21.00 -4.75 10.11
N VAL A 39 -21.27 -4.24 8.89
CA VAL A 39 -22.31 -4.76 8.00
C VAL A 39 -21.77 -4.90 6.57
N SER A 40 -22.28 -5.89 5.87
CA SER A 40 -22.01 -6.09 4.45
C SER A 40 -22.80 -5.05 3.62
N LYS A 41 -22.11 -4.29 2.77
CA LYS A 41 -22.75 -3.37 1.80
C LYS A 41 -23.59 -4.08 0.75
N ILE A 42 -23.41 -5.39 0.57
CA ILE A 42 -24.08 -6.15 -0.48
C ILE A 42 -25.50 -6.55 -0.02
N ASN A 43 -25.64 -7.01 1.23
CA ASN A 43 -26.89 -7.55 1.73
C ASN A 43 -27.34 -7.01 3.09
N GLY A 44 -26.54 -6.16 3.73
CA GLY A 44 -26.83 -5.56 5.03
C GLY A 44 -26.69 -6.52 6.24
N GLU A 45 -26.20 -7.74 6.01
CA GLU A 45 -26.00 -8.72 7.07
C GLU A 45 -24.69 -8.47 7.82
N THR A 46 -24.62 -8.91 9.07
CA THR A 46 -23.38 -8.91 9.85
C THR A 46 -22.43 -9.95 9.29
N PRO A 47 -21.19 -9.56 8.92
CA PRO A 47 -20.21 -10.50 8.37
C PRO A 47 -19.74 -11.50 9.41
N ILE A 48 -19.37 -12.70 8.95
CA ILE A 48 -18.65 -13.70 9.72
C ILE A 48 -17.17 -13.56 9.35
N PHE A 49 -16.30 -13.47 10.35
CA PHE A 49 -14.85 -13.41 10.16
C PHE A 49 -14.25 -14.81 10.28
N GLU A 50 -13.37 -15.15 9.34
CA GLU A 50 -12.65 -16.42 9.30
C GLU A 50 -11.15 -16.15 9.19
N GLU A 51 -10.33 -16.95 9.86
CA GLU A 51 -8.88 -16.89 9.72
C GLU A 51 -8.45 -17.40 8.35
N THR A 52 -7.53 -16.67 7.71
CA THR A 52 -6.96 -17.03 6.42
C THR A 52 -5.48 -16.64 6.37
N GLU A 53 -4.73 -17.26 5.45
CA GLU A 53 -3.32 -16.99 5.26
C GLU A 53 -3.11 -15.88 4.22
N HIS A 54 -2.25 -14.91 4.55
CA HIS A 54 -1.86 -13.83 3.65
C HIS A 54 -0.35 -13.57 3.69
N TYR A 55 0.17 -13.01 2.61
CA TYR A 55 1.48 -12.35 2.63
C TYR A 55 1.31 -10.93 3.15
N PHE A 56 2.32 -10.47 3.91
CA PHE A 56 2.33 -9.15 4.52
C PHE A 56 3.58 -8.37 4.11
N LEU A 57 3.42 -7.10 3.80
CA LEU A 57 4.53 -6.13 3.81
C LEU A 57 4.84 -5.79 5.26
N ASP A 58 6.07 -6.08 5.69
CA ASP A 58 6.53 -5.80 7.06
C ASP A 58 6.88 -4.31 7.22
N LEU A 59 5.85 -3.46 7.28
CA LEU A 59 6.00 -2.01 7.46
C LEU A 59 6.77 -1.63 8.74
N PRO A 60 6.60 -2.33 9.88
CA PRO A 60 7.43 -2.08 11.07
C PRO A 60 8.94 -2.18 10.79
N ALA A 61 9.38 -3.18 10.02
CA ALA A 61 10.79 -3.35 9.67
C ALA A 61 11.33 -2.22 8.77
N LEU A 62 10.47 -1.54 8.04
CA LEU A 62 10.80 -0.45 7.11
C LEU A 62 10.56 0.95 7.71
N ALA A 63 9.97 1.02 8.91
CA ALA A 63 9.50 2.27 9.50
C ALA A 63 10.61 3.28 9.73
N GLU A 64 11.76 2.85 10.24
CA GLU A 64 12.89 3.75 10.52
C GLU A 64 13.43 4.38 9.23
N ALA A 65 13.66 3.59 8.20
CA ALA A 65 14.16 4.05 6.91
C ALA A 65 13.17 5.00 6.23
N ASN A 66 11.87 4.65 6.22
CA ASN A 66 10.83 5.50 5.64
C ASN A 66 10.68 6.83 6.42
N LEU A 67 10.69 6.81 7.76
CA LEU A 67 10.68 8.03 8.56
C LEU A 67 11.91 8.92 8.33
N ALA A 68 13.09 8.31 8.17
CA ALA A 68 14.31 9.06 7.82
C ALA A 68 14.14 9.75 6.46
N TRP A 69 13.62 9.05 5.47
CA TRP A 69 13.30 9.61 4.16
C TRP A 69 12.25 10.73 4.24
N LEU A 70 11.13 10.55 4.95
CA LEU A 70 10.11 11.57 5.13
C LEU A 70 10.65 12.87 5.73
N LYS A 71 11.54 12.78 6.71
CA LYS A 71 12.18 13.95 7.35
C LYS A 71 13.01 14.78 6.39
N THR A 72 13.44 14.23 5.27
CA THR A 72 14.16 14.98 4.21
C THR A 72 13.23 15.76 3.28
N ARG A 73 11.91 15.52 3.30
CA ARG A 73 10.91 16.07 2.36
C ARG A 73 10.52 17.52 2.69
N LYS A 74 11.46 18.44 2.62
CA LYS A 74 11.27 19.86 2.99
C LYS A 74 10.27 20.63 2.11
N GLY A 75 9.99 20.16 0.90
CA GLY A 75 9.06 20.78 -0.05
C GLY A 75 7.61 20.34 0.10
N TRP A 76 7.33 19.38 0.96
CA TRP A 76 5.97 18.87 1.15
C TRP A 76 5.12 19.83 1.99
N ARG A 77 3.80 19.84 1.71
CA ARG A 77 2.84 20.58 2.52
C ARG A 77 2.87 20.09 3.98
N PRO A 78 2.94 20.98 4.98
CA PRO A 78 3.09 20.57 6.39
C PRO A 78 2.02 19.59 6.89
N ASN A 79 0.77 19.76 6.47
CA ASN A 79 -0.31 18.84 6.83
C ASN A 79 -0.10 17.43 6.26
N VAL A 80 0.37 17.31 5.03
CA VAL A 80 0.69 16.03 4.40
C VAL A 80 1.85 15.36 5.13
N LEU A 81 2.93 16.09 5.37
CA LEU A 81 4.12 15.56 6.05
C LEU A 81 3.79 15.11 7.49
N ASN A 82 3.06 15.91 8.25
CA ASN A 82 2.69 15.57 9.62
C ASN A 82 1.76 14.35 9.67
N PHE A 83 0.80 14.25 8.75
CA PHE A 83 -0.04 13.06 8.60
C PHE A 83 0.81 11.82 8.28
N SER A 84 1.69 11.91 7.29
CA SER A 84 2.57 10.82 6.86
C SER A 84 3.47 10.31 8.00
N ILE A 85 4.07 11.21 8.78
CA ILE A 85 4.86 10.85 9.98
C ILE A 85 3.96 10.19 11.04
N GLY A 86 2.72 10.66 11.16
CA GLY A 86 1.74 10.12 12.10
C GLY A 86 1.40 8.66 11.84
N LEU A 87 1.40 8.21 10.58
CA LEU A 87 1.12 6.82 10.19
C LEU A 87 2.10 5.79 10.78
N PHE A 88 3.29 6.23 11.19
CA PHE A 88 4.32 5.36 11.75
C PHE A 88 4.32 5.26 13.28
N LYS A 89 3.37 5.89 13.98
CA LYS A 89 3.29 5.81 15.45
C LYS A 89 2.89 4.41 15.93
N GLU A 90 1.99 3.78 15.23
CA GLU A 90 1.44 2.46 15.55
C GLU A 90 1.36 1.61 14.27
N VAL A 91 2.48 1.53 13.54
CA VAL A 91 2.54 0.82 12.27
C VAL A 91 2.44 -0.69 12.49
N LYS A 92 1.56 -1.32 11.71
CA LYS A 92 1.35 -2.78 11.68
C LYS A 92 1.80 -3.35 10.32
N PRO A 93 2.15 -4.64 10.23
CA PRO A 93 2.32 -5.30 8.93
C PRO A 93 1.03 -5.19 8.10
N ARG A 94 1.15 -4.96 6.79
CA ARG A 94 0.01 -4.79 5.88
C ARG A 94 -0.16 -6.00 4.97
N ALA A 95 -1.34 -6.62 4.98
CA ALA A 95 -1.64 -7.73 4.08
C ALA A 95 -1.66 -7.25 2.62
N ILE A 96 -0.83 -7.90 1.79
CA ILE A 96 -0.65 -7.58 0.36
C ILE A 96 -1.36 -8.56 -0.57
N THR A 97 -2.09 -9.52 -0.01
CA THR A 97 -2.90 -10.49 -0.74
C THR A 97 -4.36 -10.46 -0.27
N ARG A 98 -5.27 -10.98 -1.07
CA ARG A 98 -6.71 -11.06 -0.77
C ARG A 98 -7.30 -12.37 -1.24
N ASP A 99 -8.34 -12.83 -0.53
CA ASP A 99 -9.14 -14.00 -0.89
C ASP A 99 -10.24 -13.60 -1.89
N ILE A 100 -9.85 -13.50 -3.15
CA ILE A 100 -10.73 -13.18 -4.28
C ILE A 100 -10.32 -13.99 -5.50
N ASP A 101 -11.24 -14.19 -6.42
CA ASP A 101 -11.07 -15.03 -7.62
C ASP A 101 -10.58 -14.25 -8.85
N TRP A 102 -10.56 -12.92 -8.80
CA TRP A 102 -10.10 -12.07 -9.90
C TRP A 102 -8.94 -11.15 -9.48
N GLY A 103 -8.05 -10.83 -10.40
CA GLY A 103 -6.89 -9.99 -10.18
C GLY A 103 -5.58 -10.69 -10.53
N ILE A 104 -4.46 -10.12 -10.09
CA ILE A 104 -3.13 -10.64 -10.37
C ILE A 104 -2.85 -11.84 -9.45
N PRO A 105 -2.51 -13.03 -10.00
CA PRO A 105 -2.10 -14.17 -9.20
C PRO A 105 -0.87 -13.83 -8.35
N VAL A 106 -0.80 -14.41 -7.15
CA VAL A 106 0.36 -14.22 -6.27
C VAL A 106 1.54 -15.01 -6.84
N PRO A 107 2.65 -14.37 -7.29
CA PRO A 107 3.74 -15.02 -8.02
C PRO A 107 4.70 -15.79 -7.10
N VAL A 108 4.16 -16.62 -6.22
CA VAL A 108 4.92 -17.43 -5.26
C VAL A 108 4.56 -18.90 -5.44
N PRO A 109 5.55 -19.82 -5.41
CA PRO A 109 5.28 -21.27 -5.48
C PRO A 109 4.23 -21.69 -4.45
N GLY A 110 3.25 -22.50 -4.88
CA GLY A 110 2.12 -22.92 -4.06
C GLY A 110 0.94 -21.94 -4.01
N TRP A 111 1.12 -20.69 -4.45
CA TRP A 111 0.07 -19.66 -4.50
C TRP A 111 -0.31 -19.25 -5.92
N ILE A 112 0.62 -19.34 -6.87
CA ILE A 112 0.42 -18.86 -8.25
C ILE A 112 -0.77 -19.53 -8.95
N ASP A 113 -1.00 -20.79 -8.66
CA ASP A 113 -2.10 -21.58 -9.24
C ASP A 113 -3.37 -21.58 -8.35
N ASN A 114 -3.34 -20.88 -7.20
CA ASN A 114 -4.51 -20.80 -6.33
C ASN A 114 -5.55 -19.84 -6.93
N PRO A 115 -6.74 -20.32 -7.31
CA PRO A 115 -7.75 -19.47 -7.95
C PRO A 115 -8.31 -18.39 -7.04
N ASN A 116 -8.17 -18.54 -5.72
CA ASN A 116 -8.79 -17.67 -4.72
C ASN A 116 -7.78 -16.76 -4.00
N LYS A 117 -6.52 -16.70 -4.44
CA LYS A 117 -5.49 -15.83 -3.85
C LYS A 117 -4.98 -14.85 -4.91
N ARG A 118 -5.12 -13.56 -4.65
CA ARG A 118 -4.68 -12.48 -5.56
C ARG A 118 -3.89 -11.41 -4.81
N LEU A 119 -3.06 -10.67 -5.54
CA LEU A 119 -2.44 -9.46 -5.01
C LEU A 119 -3.50 -8.41 -4.70
N TYR A 120 -3.32 -7.69 -3.61
CA TYR A 120 -4.18 -6.57 -3.25
C TYR A 120 -3.96 -5.40 -4.23
N VAL A 121 -5.04 -4.96 -4.87
CA VAL A 121 -4.98 -3.99 -5.96
C VAL A 121 -4.27 -2.67 -5.59
N TRP A 122 -4.44 -2.18 -4.37
CA TRP A 122 -3.80 -0.93 -3.95
C TRP A 122 -2.30 -1.09 -3.62
N PHE A 123 -1.87 -2.28 -3.27
CA PHE A 123 -0.45 -2.61 -3.20
C PHE A 123 0.17 -2.62 -4.61
N ASP A 124 -0.45 -3.31 -5.55
CA ASP A 124 0.05 -3.40 -6.93
C ASP A 124 -0.07 -2.07 -7.70
N ALA A 125 -1.12 -1.29 -7.45
CA ALA A 125 -1.42 -0.07 -8.22
C ALA A 125 -0.32 0.99 -8.18
N VAL A 126 0.37 1.18 -7.05
CA VAL A 126 1.43 2.20 -6.92
C VAL A 126 2.70 1.82 -7.68
N ILE A 127 2.98 0.52 -7.85
CA ILE A 127 4.07 0.01 -8.69
C ILE A 127 3.86 0.40 -10.17
N GLY A 128 2.63 0.66 -10.56
CA GLY A 128 2.24 1.07 -11.90
C GLY A 128 2.96 2.31 -12.43
N TYR A 129 3.36 3.24 -11.56
CA TYR A 129 4.16 4.41 -11.97
C TYR A 129 5.49 3.99 -12.57
N LEU A 130 6.22 3.11 -11.87
CA LEU A 130 7.50 2.58 -12.34
C LEU A 130 7.30 1.69 -13.56
N SER A 131 6.33 0.77 -13.52
CA SER A 131 6.03 -0.15 -14.62
C SER A 131 5.71 0.58 -15.92
N ALA A 132 4.93 1.67 -15.85
CA ALA A 132 4.63 2.50 -17.01
C ALA A 132 5.88 3.18 -17.59
N SER A 133 6.78 3.64 -16.73
CA SER A 133 8.05 4.24 -17.15
C SER A 133 8.97 3.24 -17.83
N ILE A 134 9.05 2.02 -17.29
CA ILE A 134 9.82 0.91 -17.88
C ILE A 134 9.23 0.51 -19.23
N GLU A 135 7.90 0.39 -19.33
CA GLU A 135 7.24 0.05 -20.60
C GLU A 135 7.43 1.14 -21.66
N TRP A 136 7.35 2.42 -21.25
CA TRP A 136 7.67 3.53 -22.15
C TRP A 136 9.12 3.43 -22.67
N ALA A 137 10.09 3.16 -21.81
CA ALA A 137 11.49 3.03 -22.19
C ALA A 137 11.70 1.89 -23.21
N ARG A 138 11.08 0.72 -22.98
CA ARG A 138 11.10 -0.40 -23.93
C ARG A 138 10.56 -0.03 -25.30
N ARG A 139 9.43 0.70 -25.34
CA ARG A 139 8.81 1.16 -26.60
C ARG A 139 9.58 2.26 -27.30
N SER A 140 10.36 3.07 -26.59
CA SER A 140 11.17 4.13 -27.17
C SER A 140 12.44 3.62 -27.87
N GLY A 141 12.77 2.36 -27.69
CA GLY A 141 13.97 1.73 -28.27
C GLY A 141 15.20 1.81 -27.38
N ASP A 142 15.10 2.44 -26.19
CA ASP A 142 16.11 2.44 -25.14
C ASP A 142 15.50 1.89 -23.84
N PRO A 143 15.65 0.59 -23.55
CA PRO A 143 15.05 -0.05 -22.39
C PRO A 143 15.48 0.52 -21.03
N GLU A 144 16.61 1.24 -20.97
CA GLU A 144 17.15 1.83 -19.74
C GLU A 144 16.79 3.32 -19.59
N ALA A 145 16.11 3.93 -20.56
CA ALA A 145 15.79 5.37 -20.55
C ALA A 145 14.97 5.83 -19.32
N TRP A 146 14.20 4.90 -18.70
CA TRP A 146 13.42 5.19 -17.48
C TRP A 146 14.32 5.59 -16.30
N ARG A 147 15.58 5.10 -16.23
CA ARG A 147 16.52 5.39 -15.14
C ARG A 147 16.91 6.86 -15.07
N ALA A 148 16.96 7.56 -16.20
CA ALA A 148 17.23 9.00 -16.26
C ALA A 148 16.18 9.84 -15.49
N TRP A 149 14.99 9.29 -15.27
CA TRP A 149 13.90 9.94 -14.54
C TRP A 149 13.82 9.48 -13.10
N TRP A 150 14.03 8.19 -12.84
CA TRP A 150 13.84 7.60 -11.53
C TRP A 150 15.08 7.61 -10.64
N ASN A 151 16.27 7.56 -11.24
CA ASN A 151 17.54 7.49 -10.50
C ASN A 151 18.29 8.82 -10.49
N ASP A 152 17.80 9.87 -11.17
CA ASP A 152 18.41 11.20 -11.11
C ASP A 152 17.85 11.99 -9.91
N PRO A 153 18.67 12.28 -8.88
CA PRO A 153 18.24 13.04 -7.71
C PRO A 153 17.83 14.48 -8.02
N ALA A 154 18.18 15.01 -9.22
CA ALA A 154 17.75 16.33 -9.69
C ALA A 154 16.34 16.32 -10.30
N THR A 155 15.80 15.14 -10.62
CA THR A 155 14.46 15.01 -11.20
C THR A 155 13.38 15.07 -10.11
N PRO A 156 12.51 16.11 -10.06
CA PRO A 156 11.46 16.20 -9.09
C PRO A 156 10.28 15.31 -9.45
N GLY A 157 9.80 14.51 -8.49
CA GLY A 157 8.55 13.75 -8.61
C GLY A 157 7.35 14.56 -8.11
N TYR A 158 6.25 14.59 -8.88
CA TYR A 158 4.99 15.22 -8.50
C TYR A 158 3.86 14.20 -8.53
N TYR A 159 3.22 13.98 -7.39
CA TYR A 159 2.08 13.07 -7.24
C TYR A 159 0.82 13.87 -6.91
N PHE A 160 -0.17 13.81 -7.80
CA PHE A 160 -1.47 14.49 -7.62
C PHE A 160 -2.51 13.46 -7.23
N MET A 161 -3.08 13.62 -6.02
CA MET A 161 -3.99 12.61 -5.45
C MET A 161 -4.99 13.21 -4.48
N GLY A 162 -6.04 12.47 -4.18
CA GLY A 162 -6.94 12.75 -3.08
C GLY A 162 -6.28 12.49 -1.72
N LYS A 163 -6.84 13.05 -0.65
CA LYS A 163 -6.35 12.91 0.73
C LYS A 163 -6.20 11.45 1.18
N ASP A 164 -7.14 10.62 0.79
CA ASP A 164 -7.22 9.18 1.07
C ASP A 164 -6.06 8.37 0.49
N ASN A 165 -5.41 8.89 -0.54
CA ASN A 165 -4.26 8.25 -1.19
C ASN A 165 -2.91 8.65 -0.59
N ILE A 166 -2.84 9.54 0.39
CA ILE A 166 -1.58 9.94 1.03
C ILE A 166 -0.85 8.73 1.62
N THR A 167 -1.57 7.83 2.31
CA THR A 167 -1.02 6.62 2.90
C THR A 167 -0.28 5.77 1.86
N PHE A 168 -0.89 5.55 0.68
CA PHE A 168 -0.27 4.75 -0.38
C PHE A 168 0.98 5.40 -0.96
N HIS A 169 1.10 6.73 -0.96
CA HIS A 169 2.22 7.46 -1.58
C HIS A 169 3.30 7.90 -0.59
N SER A 170 3.01 7.91 0.71
CA SER A 170 3.98 8.31 1.73
C SER A 170 4.42 7.18 2.65
N GLN A 171 3.68 6.08 2.68
CA GLN A 171 4.00 4.91 3.49
C GLN A 171 4.21 3.66 2.62
N ILE A 172 3.19 3.23 1.86
CA ILE A 172 3.25 1.97 1.11
C ILE A 172 4.29 2.04 -0.01
N TRP A 173 4.13 2.97 -0.96
CA TRP A 173 5.04 3.10 -2.11
C TRP A 173 6.52 3.30 -1.71
N PRO A 174 6.87 4.22 -0.81
CA PRO A 174 8.26 4.30 -0.35
C PRO A 174 8.75 3.03 0.36
N SER A 175 7.88 2.35 1.10
CA SER A 175 8.26 1.08 1.75
C SER A 175 8.49 -0.04 0.75
N GLU A 176 7.72 -0.12 -0.33
CA GLU A 176 7.97 -1.07 -1.43
C GLU A 176 9.32 -0.82 -2.08
N MET A 177 9.67 0.45 -2.34
CA MET A 177 10.96 0.84 -2.90
C MET A 177 12.12 0.50 -1.98
N LEU A 178 11.99 0.79 -0.68
CA LEU A 178 12.98 0.44 0.34
C LEU A 178 13.17 -1.08 0.45
N ALA A 179 12.07 -1.84 0.49
CA ALA A 179 12.11 -3.30 0.52
C ALA A 179 12.75 -3.90 -0.74
N TYR A 180 12.43 -3.34 -1.90
CA TYR A 180 13.05 -3.75 -3.17
C TYR A 180 14.56 -3.49 -3.18
N ASN A 181 15.01 -2.38 -2.57
CA ASN A 181 16.43 -2.04 -2.40
C ASN A 181 17.11 -2.80 -1.24
N GLY A 182 16.42 -3.71 -0.57
CA GLY A 182 16.96 -4.58 0.48
C GLY A 182 16.82 -4.07 1.90
N GLU A 183 16.23 -2.91 2.14
CA GLU A 183 15.91 -2.45 3.49
C GLU A 183 14.90 -3.40 4.16
N GLY A 184 15.10 -3.70 5.44
CA GLY A 184 14.24 -4.63 6.18
C GLY A 184 14.26 -6.07 5.67
N SER A 185 15.10 -6.40 4.70
CA SER A 185 15.16 -7.70 4.06
C SER A 185 15.69 -8.77 5.02
N LYS A 186 15.01 -9.92 5.01
CA LYS A 186 15.46 -11.13 5.73
C LYS A 186 16.04 -12.18 4.77
N GLY A 187 16.63 -11.77 3.63
CA GLY A 187 17.31 -12.67 2.72
C GLY A 187 16.97 -12.53 1.24
N GLY A 188 16.59 -11.38 0.77
CA GLY A 188 16.48 -11.07 -0.67
C GLY A 188 17.71 -10.33 -1.20
N GLU A 189 17.98 -10.44 -2.49
CA GLU A 189 18.94 -9.56 -3.15
C GLU A 189 18.34 -8.16 -3.27
N PRO A 190 19.11 -7.09 -2.97
CA PRO A 190 18.62 -5.73 -3.16
C PRO A 190 18.31 -5.44 -4.63
N GLY A 191 17.23 -4.70 -4.86
CA GLY A 191 16.97 -4.10 -6.17
C GLY A 191 17.86 -2.89 -6.44
N GLU A 192 17.82 -2.39 -7.65
CA GLU A 192 18.65 -1.26 -8.11
C GLU A 192 17.83 0.03 -8.30
N LEU A 193 16.87 0.29 -7.43
CA LEU A 193 16.11 1.53 -7.46
C LEU A 193 16.65 2.51 -6.42
N GLY A 194 17.01 3.68 -6.87
CA GLY A 194 17.56 4.75 -6.05
C GLY A 194 16.52 5.59 -5.29
#